data_a894396b44631c7e29351e2fdb438f04
#
_entry.id   a894396b44631c7e29351e2fdb438f04
#
_cell.length_a   1.000
_cell.length_b   1.000
_cell.length_c   1.000
_cell.angle_alpha   90.00
_cell.angle_beta   90.00
_cell.angle_gamma   90.00
#
_symmetry.space_group_name_H-M   'P 1'
#
loop_
_entity.id
_entity.type
_entity.pdbx_description
1 polymer ?
#
loop_
_entity_poly.entity_id
_entity_poly.type
_entity_poly.pdbx_seq_one_letter_code
_entity_poly.pdbx_strand_id
1 'polypeptide(L)'
;MGHNLVAVQSLQRSLLTPTIGFIRKRHVQPGQRLTTMNARAETVGQLRTYKSAWAKSQLYLVPMLRFFEPNWEQPTHVRWSIGMATGEPFAVASLYREWEEENGKKSFSFTQLTISADDHPFMNRFHRPDEEKRSLVIIPSSDYDEWLGCKNPERARTYLQPYPAELMAGQPAPKVAAPMQNELF
;
A
#
# COMPACT_ATOMS: atom_id res chain seq x y z
N MET A 1 -0.89 -6.42 28.07
CA MET A 1 0.28 -7.08 27.48
C MET A 1 0.53 -6.41 26.15
N GLY A 2 1.66 -5.72 26.02
CA GLY A 2 1.91 -4.83 24.90
C GLY A 2 2.27 -5.60 23.63
N HIS A 3 1.48 -5.45 22.60
CA HIS A 3 1.88 -5.87 21.27
C HIS A 3 2.81 -4.78 20.68
N ASN A 4 4.10 -5.08 20.71
CA ASN A 4 5.12 -4.27 20.05
C ASN A 4 4.86 -4.23 18.55
N LEU A 5 4.69 -3.04 18.03
CA LEU A 5 4.73 -2.73 16.61
C LEU A 5 6.15 -3.04 16.06
N VAL A 6 6.34 -4.25 15.55
CA VAL A 6 7.62 -4.73 15.00
C VAL A 6 7.78 -4.33 13.54
N ALA A 7 7.35 -3.14 13.15
CA ALA A 7 7.47 -2.68 11.76
C ALA A 7 8.85 -2.06 11.42
N VAL A 8 9.87 -2.12 12.28
CA VAL A 8 11.08 -1.27 12.15
C VAL A 8 12.40 -2.02 12.30
N GLN A 9 12.42 -3.35 12.33
CA GLN A 9 13.69 -4.05 12.63
C GLN A 9 14.75 -4.02 11.52
N SER A 10 14.45 -3.67 10.27
CA SER A 10 15.47 -3.55 9.22
C SER A 10 15.98 -2.12 8.99
N LEU A 11 15.32 -1.12 9.57
CA LEU A 11 15.75 0.27 9.52
C LEU A 11 16.12 0.70 10.94
N GLN A 12 17.40 0.59 11.28
CA GLN A 12 17.93 1.06 12.56
C GLN A 12 17.32 2.41 12.98
N ARG A 13 16.42 2.35 13.96
CA ARG A 13 16.07 3.39 14.96
C ARG A 13 16.11 4.86 14.54
N SER A 14 15.66 5.25 13.38
CA SER A 14 15.23 6.62 13.16
C SER A 14 13.77 6.60 12.75
N LEU A 15 12.96 7.44 13.39
CA LEU A 15 11.58 7.74 13.00
C LEU A 15 11.61 8.45 11.63
N LEU A 16 12.00 7.71 10.60
CA LEU A 16 11.95 8.18 9.22
C LEU A 16 10.52 8.01 8.76
N THR A 17 9.87 9.09 8.46
CA THR A 17 8.55 9.09 7.81
C THR A 17 8.77 8.90 6.31
N PRO A 18 8.65 7.68 5.76
CA PRO A 18 8.81 7.46 4.32
C PRO A 18 7.66 8.14 3.57
N THR A 19 7.98 8.67 2.40
CA THR A 19 6.98 9.30 1.54
C THR A 19 6.33 8.24 0.65
N ILE A 20 5.00 8.23 0.57
CA ILE A 20 4.29 7.38 -0.40
C ILE A 20 4.56 7.86 -1.84
N GLY A 21 4.78 6.88 -2.74
CA GLY A 21 5.19 7.11 -4.13
C GLY A 21 6.66 6.77 -4.33
N PHE A 22 6.92 5.63 -4.98
CA PHE A 22 8.25 5.05 -5.15
C PHE A 22 9.23 5.98 -5.89
N ILE A 23 8.72 6.72 -6.87
CA ILE A 23 9.44 7.82 -7.53
C ILE A 23 8.91 9.14 -6.98
N ARG A 24 9.77 9.94 -6.41
CA ARG A 24 9.39 11.24 -5.87
C ARG A 24 9.06 12.24 -6.97
N LYS A 25 8.14 13.14 -6.71
CA LYS A 25 7.68 14.17 -7.68
C LYS A 25 8.84 14.96 -8.29
N ARG A 26 9.88 15.30 -7.52
CA ARG A 26 11.05 16.03 -8.00
C ARG A 26 11.89 15.27 -9.04
N HIS A 27 11.73 13.94 -9.14
CA HIS A 27 12.40 13.10 -10.13
C HIS A 27 11.49 12.71 -11.30
N VAL A 28 10.26 13.22 -11.31
CA VAL A 28 9.32 13.05 -12.43
C VAL A 28 9.50 14.24 -13.37
N GLN A 29 9.66 13.96 -14.65
CA GLN A 29 9.84 15.03 -15.64
C GLN A 29 8.59 15.93 -15.73
N PRO A 30 8.76 17.23 -15.95
CA PRO A 30 7.64 18.14 -16.15
C PRO A 30 6.68 17.62 -17.23
N GLY A 31 5.38 17.64 -16.95
CA GLY A 31 4.35 17.14 -17.86
C GLY A 31 4.06 15.64 -17.78
N GLN A 32 4.91 14.84 -17.11
CA GLN A 32 4.61 13.44 -16.88
C GLN A 32 3.70 13.25 -15.66
N ARG A 33 2.61 12.50 -15.85
CA ARG A 33 1.79 11.97 -14.74
C ARG A 33 2.23 10.55 -14.41
N LEU A 34 3.13 10.42 -13.46
CA LEU A 34 3.61 9.13 -12.99
C LEU A 34 3.07 8.86 -11.59
N THR A 35 2.20 7.86 -11.46
CA THR A 35 1.70 7.38 -10.17
C THR A 35 2.47 6.12 -9.80
N THR A 36 3.24 6.18 -8.71
CA THR A 36 4.04 5.05 -8.21
C THR A 36 3.71 4.72 -6.76
N MET A 37 2.48 5.04 -6.32
CA MET A 37 1.99 4.70 -5.00
C MET A 37 1.73 3.21 -4.85
N ASN A 38 1.29 2.58 -5.94
CA ASN A 38 1.01 1.15 -6.00
C ASN A 38 1.84 0.49 -7.10
N ALA A 39 2.30 -0.73 -6.84
CA ALA A 39 3.00 -1.59 -7.79
C ALA A 39 2.28 -2.94 -7.88
N ARG A 40 2.12 -3.44 -9.10
CA ARG A 40 1.50 -4.74 -9.35
C ARG A 40 2.44 -5.87 -8.95
N ALA A 41 2.02 -6.77 -8.10
CA ALA A 41 2.77 -7.93 -7.64
C ALA A 41 3.24 -8.81 -8.82
N GLU A 42 2.41 -8.91 -9.84
CA GLU A 42 2.64 -9.73 -11.03
C GLU A 42 3.86 -9.24 -11.84
N THR A 43 4.09 -7.94 -11.89
CA THR A 43 5.11 -7.32 -12.75
C THR A 43 6.22 -6.60 -11.97
N VAL A 44 6.17 -6.59 -10.64
CA VAL A 44 7.09 -5.83 -9.78
C VAL A 44 8.57 -6.18 -10.03
N GLY A 45 8.88 -7.46 -10.30
CA GLY A 45 10.23 -7.92 -10.61
C GLY A 45 10.71 -7.62 -12.03
N GLN A 46 9.83 -7.15 -12.92
CA GLN A 46 10.10 -6.92 -14.33
C GLN A 46 10.22 -5.43 -14.66
N LEU A 47 9.37 -4.62 -14.08
CA LEU A 47 9.30 -3.19 -14.38
C LEU A 47 10.55 -2.45 -13.91
N ARG A 48 11.14 -1.65 -14.81
CA ARG A 48 12.36 -0.87 -14.56
C ARG A 48 12.30 -0.06 -13.24
N THR A 49 11.13 0.42 -12.89
CA THR A 49 10.92 1.22 -11.67
C THR A 49 11.17 0.42 -10.39
N TYR A 50 10.75 -0.84 -10.34
CA TYR A 50 10.68 -1.64 -9.11
C TYR A 50 11.66 -2.79 -9.06
N LYS A 51 12.11 -3.33 -10.23
CA LYS A 51 12.89 -4.57 -10.32
C LYS A 51 14.15 -4.59 -9.44
N SER A 52 14.81 -3.43 -9.30
CA SER A 52 16.03 -3.35 -8.47
C SER A 52 15.71 -3.50 -6.99
N ALA A 53 14.65 -2.85 -6.49
CA ALA A 53 14.24 -2.98 -5.10
C ALA A 53 13.70 -4.39 -4.81
N TRP A 54 12.94 -4.96 -5.74
CA TRP A 54 12.46 -6.33 -5.65
C TRP A 54 13.63 -7.33 -5.57
N ALA A 55 14.57 -7.26 -6.50
CA ALA A 55 15.74 -8.16 -6.54
C ALA A 55 16.63 -8.03 -5.28
N LYS A 56 16.67 -6.86 -4.66
CA LYS A 56 17.40 -6.60 -3.41
C LYS A 56 16.59 -6.93 -2.15
N SER A 57 15.38 -7.46 -2.31
CA SER A 57 14.45 -7.70 -1.20
C SER A 57 14.30 -6.47 -0.28
N GLN A 58 14.13 -5.29 -0.89
CA GLN A 58 13.81 -4.06 -0.14
C GLN A 58 12.33 -4.07 0.26
N LEU A 59 11.98 -5.05 1.10
CA LEU A 59 10.63 -5.30 1.56
C LEU A 59 10.29 -4.40 2.73
N TYR A 60 9.02 -3.98 2.79
CA TYR A 60 8.51 -3.07 3.80
C TYR A 60 7.07 -3.45 4.16
N LEU A 61 6.64 -3.10 5.36
CA LEU A 61 5.26 -3.22 5.81
C LEU A 61 4.71 -1.82 6.11
N VAL A 62 3.55 -1.51 5.55
CA VAL A 62 2.82 -0.28 5.85
C VAL A 62 1.69 -0.61 6.81
N PRO A 63 1.80 -0.26 8.10
CA PRO A 63 0.72 -0.46 9.04
C PRO A 63 -0.42 0.53 8.77
N MET A 64 -1.66 0.03 8.83
CA MET A 64 -2.85 0.86 8.69
C MET A 64 -4.03 0.25 9.44
N LEU A 65 -5.02 1.10 9.75
CA LEU A 65 -6.30 0.68 10.29
C LEU A 65 -7.33 0.48 9.18
N ARG A 66 -7.22 1.29 8.13
CA ARG A 66 -8.19 1.33 7.02
C ARG A 66 -7.54 1.84 5.76
N PHE A 67 -8.09 1.43 4.63
CA PHE A 67 -7.86 2.06 3.34
C PHE A 67 -9.21 2.38 2.69
N PHE A 68 -9.18 3.08 1.57
CA PHE A 68 -10.42 3.59 0.97
C PHE A 68 -10.43 3.30 -0.52
N GLU A 69 -11.57 2.71 -0.96
CA GLU A 69 -11.80 2.41 -2.37
C GLU A 69 -13.19 2.90 -2.81
N PRO A 70 -13.36 3.27 -4.08
CA PRO A 70 -14.67 3.58 -4.63
C PRO A 70 -15.46 2.29 -4.88
N ASN A 71 -16.64 2.16 -4.28
CA ASN A 71 -17.60 1.11 -4.59
C ASN A 71 -18.50 1.57 -5.74
N TRP A 72 -18.69 0.71 -6.74
CA TRP A 72 -19.41 1.01 -7.97
C TRP A 72 -20.68 0.17 -8.15
N GLU A 73 -21.23 -0.39 -7.09
CA GLU A 73 -22.49 -1.14 -7.12
C GLU A 73 -23.71 -0.23 -7.33
N GLN A 74 -23.55 1.07 -7.17
CA GLN A 74 -24.56 2.09 -7.44
C GLN A 74 -24.20 2.90 -8.70
N PRO A 75 -25.15 3.60 -9.34
CA PRO A 75 -24.89 4.43 -10.52
C PRO A 75 -23.81 5.50 -10.31
N THR A 76 -23.68 5.99 -9.10
CA THR A 76 -22.59 6.86 -8.67
C THR A 76 -21.73 6.14 -7.65
N HIS A 77 -20.41 6.19 -7.83
CA HIS A 77 -19.50 5.53 -6.88
C HIS A 77 -19.59 6.17 -5.48
N VAL A 78 -19.54 5.32 -4.48
CA VAL A 78 -19.47 5.73 -3.09
C VAL A 78 -18.11 5.31 -2.53
N ARG A 79 -17.40 6.25 -1.88
CA ARG A 79 -16.16 5.91 -1.18
C ARG A 79 -16.48 5.02 0.02
N TRP A 80 -15.76 3.91 0.14
CA TRP A 80 -15.85 2.98 1.26
C TRP A 80 -14.56 2.99 2.08
N SER A 81 -14.70 2.77 3.37
CA SER A 81 -13.62 2.49 4.31
C SER A 81 -13.54 0.98 4.51
N ILE A 82 -12.38 0.40 4.26
CA ILE A 82 -12.12 -1.04 4.30
C ILE A 82 -11.03 -1.31 5.33
N GLY A 83 -11.20 -2.35 6.13
CA GLY A 83 -10.25 -2.79 7.16
C GLY A 83 -10.50 -4.22 7.58
N MET A 84 -9.92 -4.63 8.72
CA MET A 84 -10.20 -5.94 9.30
C MET A 84 -11.60 -5.97 9.92
N ALA A 85 -12.27 -7.13 9.83
CA ALA A 85 -13.57 -7.34 10.47
C ALA A 85 -13.50 -7.17 12.00
N THR A 86 -12.35 -7.46 12.60
CA THR A 86 -12.07 -7.24 14.02
C THR A 86 -11.84 -5.78 14.39
N GLY A 87 -11.62 -4.90 13.40
CA GLY A 87 -11.21 -3.50 13.62
C GLY A 87 -9.74 -3.31 14.01
N GLU A 88 -8.95 -4.38 14.08
CA GLU A 88 -7.54 -4.33 14.43
C GLU A 88 -6.67 -3.76 13.31
N PRO A 89 -5.48 -3.20 13.65
CA PRO A 89 -4.48 -2.82 12.67
C PRO A 89 -3.99 -4.01 11.84
N PHE A 90 -3.66 -3.75 10.60
CA PHE A 90 -3.04 -4.71 9.68
C PHE A 90 -1.85 -4.06 8.95
N ALA A 91 -1.08 -4.84 8.22
CA ALA A 91 0.01 -4.29 7.43
C ALA A 91 -0.04 -4.75 5.97
N VAL A 92 0.30 -3.82 5.08
CA VAL A 92 0.32 -4.01 3.63
C VAL A 92 1.75 -4.24 3.16
N ALA A 93 1.93 -5.28 2.35
CA ALA A 93 3.18 -5.56 1.66
C ALA A 93 3.59 -4.39 0.78
N SER A 94 4.83 -3.99 0.89
CA SER A 94 5.36 -2.83 0.21
C SER A 94 6.84 -3.00 -0.13
N LEU A 95 7.32 -2.20 -1.07
CA LEU A 95 8.75 -2.03 -1.33
C LEU A 95 9.18 -0.65 -0.90
N TYR A 96 10.39 -0.53 -0.37
CA TYR A 96 10.99 0.76 -0.11
C TYR A 96 12.14 1.07 -1.06
N ARG A 97 12.48 2.36 -1.16
CA ARG A 97 13.64 2.87 -1.86
C ARG A 97 14.34 3.92 -1.00
N GLU A 98 15.65 3.78 -0.91
CA GLU A 98 16.52 4.78 -0.29
C GLU A 98 16.93 5.83 -1.33
N TRP A 99 17.02 7.07 -0.90
CA TRP A 99 17.48 8.23 -1.66
C TRP A 99 18.59 8.92 -0.90
N GLU A 100 19.63 9.29 -1.59
CA GLU A 100 20.63 10.20 -1.08
C GLU A 100 20.20 11.63 -1.38
N GLU A 101 20.16 12.48 -0.35
CA GLU A 101 19.77 13.87 -0.47
C GLU A 101 21.04 14.71 -0.71
N GLU A 102 20.88 15.94 -1.28
CA GLU A 102 21.98 16.86 -1.57
C GLU A 102 22.86 17.19 -0.34
N ASN A 103 22.29 17.10 0.85
CA ASN A 103 22.98 17.32 2.11
C ASN A 103 23.63 16.04 2.70
N GLY A 104 23.72 14.96 1.92
CA GLY A 104 24.25 13.66 2.34
C GLY A 104 23.32 12.85 3.27
N LYS A 105 22.14 13.37 3.59
CA LYS A 105 21.18 12.61 4.40
C LYS A 105 20.45 11.57 3.55
N LYS A 106 20.06 10.48 4.19
CA LYS A 106 19.20 9.45 3.58
C LYS A 106 17.76 9.75 3.83
N SER A 107 16.94 9.49 2.84
CA SER A 107 15.49 9.56 2.94
C SER A 107 14.87 8.38 2.21
N PHE A 108 13.61 8.09 2.49
CA PHE A 108 12.97 6.88 2.01
C PHE A 108 11.65 7.19 1.32
N SER A 109 11.31 6.39 0.33
CA SER A 109 10.00 6.34 -0.27
C SER A 109 9.54 4.90 -0.40
N PHE A 110 8.23 4.68 -0.55
CA PHE A 110 7.67 3.33 -0.68
C PHE A 110 6.55 3.26 -1.71
N THR A 111 6.28 2.04 -2.15
CA THR A 111 5.11 1.67 -2.96
C THR A 111 4.42 0.50 -2.31
N GLN A 112 3.09 0.51 -2.31
CA GLN A 112 2.29 -0.62 -1.84
C GLN A 112 2.15 -1.66 -2.95
N LEU A 113 2.16 -2.93 -2.60
CA LEU A 113 1.93 -4.01 -3.55
C LEU A 113 0.43 -4.28 -3.68
N THR A 114 0.00 -4.46 -4.91
CA THR A 114 -1.38 -4.82 -5.24
C THR A 114 -1.42 -6.11 -6.04
N ILE A 115 -2.51 -6.84 -5.92
CA ILE A 115 -2.79 -8.08 -6.62
C ILE A 115 -4.15 -8.00 -7.32
N SER A 116 -4.38 -8.80 -8.37
CA SER A 116 -5.71 -8.91 -8.98
C SER A 116 -6.75 -9.32 -7.95
N ALA A 117 -7.92 -8.71 -8.03
CA ALA A 117 -9.06 -8.96 -7.16
C ALA A 117 -10.35 -9.24 -7.93
N ASP A 118 -10.24 -9.60 -9.22
CA ASP A 118 -11.41 -9.86 -10.07
C ASP A 118 -12.27 -11.01 -9.51
N ASP A 119 -11.62 -12.04 -8.96
CA ASP A 119 -12.29 -13.20 -8.36
C ASP A 119 -12.42 -13.09 -6.83
N HIS A 120 -12.01 -11.96 -6.22
CA HIS A 120 -12.05 -11.83 -4.77
C HIS A 120 -13.47 -11.51 -4.28
N PRO A 121 -14.09 -12.32 -3.41
CA PRO A 121 -15.52 -12.18 -3.05
C PRO A 121 -15.89 -10.82 -2.44
N PHE A 122 -14.95 -10.15 -1.79
CA PHE A 122 -15.18 -8.84 -1.17
C PHE A 122 -14.63 -7.68 -2.01
N MET A 123 -13.41 -7.80 -2.57
CA MET A 123 -12.72 -6.68 -3.22
C MET A 123 -13.15 -6.46 -4.67
N ASN A 124 -13.81 -7.44 -5.34
CA ASN A 124 -14.31 -7.30 -6.71
C ASN A 124 -15.40 -6.22 -6.88
N ARG A 125 -15.99 -5.75 -5.79
CA ARG A 125 -17.02 -4.69 -5.72
C ARG A 125 -16.48 -3.28 -5.91
N PHE A 126 -15.13 -3.15 -5.83
CA PHE A 126 -14.44 -1.87 -5.89
C PHE A 126 -13.81 -1.68 -7.26
N HIS A 127 -13.38 -0.45 -7.57
CA HIS A 127 -12.98 -0.01 -8.91
C HIS A 127 -14.15 -0.01 -9.93
N ARG A 128 -13.92 0.61 -11.08
CA ARG A 128 -14.95 0.71 -12.13
C ARG A 128 -15.29 -0.67 -12.68
N PRO A 129 -16.53 -0.88 -13.17
CA PRO A 129 -16.96 -2.18 -13.70
C PRO A 129 -16.11 -2.69 -14.87
N ASP A 130 -15.60 -1.78 -15.69
CA ASP A 130 -14.81 -2.02 -16.91
C ASP A 130 -13.28 -2.05 -16.65
N GLU A 131 -12.86 -1.83 -15.41
CA GLU A 131 -11.45 -1.86 -15.02
C GLU A 131 -11.12 -3.14 -14.25
N GLU A 132 -9.87 -3.62 -14.41
CA GLU A 132 -9.32 -4.69 -13.58
C GLU A 132 -9.46 -4.35 -12.09
N LYS A 133 -9.98 -5.26 -11.31
CA LYS A 133 -10.11 -5.11 -9.87
C LYS A 133 -8.77 -5.38 -9.19
N ARG A 134 -8.42 -4.52 -8.25
CA ARG A 134 -7.14 -4.64 -7.52
C ARG A 134 -7.39 -4.60 -6.02
N SER A 135 -6.58 -5.34 -5.26
CA SER A 135 -6.53 -5.28 -3.81
C SER A 135 -5.12 -4.99 -3.34
N LEU A 136 -4.98 -4.32 -2.21
CA LEU A 136 -3.72 -4.28 -1.49
C LEU A 136 -3.36 -5.69 -1.00
N VAL A 137 -2.08 -6.03 -1.05
CA VAL A 137 -1.58 -7.29 -0.49
C VAL A 137 -1.41 -7.11 1.01
N ILE A 138 -2.27 -7.74 1.79
CA ILE A 138 -2.21 -7.73 3.25
C ILE A 138 -1.41 -8.94 3.70
N ILE A 139 -0.39 -8.72 4.52
CA ILE A 139 0.41 -9.80 5.11
C ILE A 139 -0.23 -10.21 6.44
N PRO A 140 -0.50 -11.50 6.69
CA PRO A 140 -0.91 -11.97 8.01
C PRO A 140 0.11 -11.60 9.09
N SER A 141 -0.36 -11.25 10.29
CA SER A 141 0.56 -10.82 11.36
C SER A 141 1.56 -11.90 11.78
N SER A 142 1.22 -13.17 11.61
CA SER A 142 2.15 -14.29 11.80
C SER A 142 3.37 -14.27 10.90
N ASP A 143 3.25 -13.63 9.73
CA ASP A 143 4.24 -13.69 8.64
C ASP A 143 5.09 -12.41 8.54
N TYR A 144 4.87 -11.42 9.44
CA TYR A 144 5.58 -10.13 9.36
C TYR A 144 7.09 -10.27 9.43
N ASP A 145 7.60 -11.06 10.36
CA ASP A 145 9.04 -11.26 10.54
C ASP A 145 9.65 -12.01 9.34
N GLU A 146 8.94 -13.00 8.82
CA GLU A 146 9.38 -13.74 7.63
C GLU A 146 9.38 -12.86 6.39
N TRP A 147 8.35 -12.05 6.19
CA TRP A 147 8.29 -11.07 5.10
C TRP A 147 9.46 -10.10 5.17
N LEU A 148 9.64 -9.41 6.30
CA LEU A 148 10.71 -8.41 6.48
C LEU A 148 12.11 -9.03 6.42
N GLY A 149 12.27 -10.26 6.89
CA GLY A 149 13.54 -11.00 6.86
C GLY A 149 13.85 -11.69 5.53
N CYS A 150 12.89 -11.76 4.60
CA CYS A 150 13.04 -12.51 3.36
C CYS A 150 14.09 -11.87 2.44
N LYS A 151 15.12 -12.65 2.05
CA LYS A 151 16.19 -12.21 1.13
C LYS A 151 16.07 -12.82 -0.26
N ASN A 152 15.07 -13.67 -0.48
CA ASN A 152 14.81 -14.31 -1.75
C ASN A 152 13.52 -13.75 -2.37
N PRO A 153 13.58 -13.02 -3.50
CA PRO A 153 12.40 -12.44 -4.15
C PRO A 153 11.34 -13.47 -4.54
N GLU A 154 11.74 -14.67 -4.96
CA GLU A 154 10.78 -15.70 -5.34
C GLU A 154 10.08 -16.30 -4.13
N ARG A 155 10.77 -16.44 -2.98
CA ARG A 155 10.10 -16.74 -1.72
C ARG A 155 9.19 -15.60 -1.27
N ALA A 156 9.62 -14.34 -1.40
CA ALA A 156 8.77 -13.18 -1.08
C ALA A 156 7.48 -13.19 -1.90
N ARG A 157 7.52 -13.68 -3.14
CA ARG A 157 6.33 -13.80 -4.01
C ARG A 157 5.25 -14.71 -3.43
N THR A 158 5.60 -15.73 -2.65
CA THR A 158 4.62 -16.65 -2.08
C THR A 158 3.71 -16.01 -1.04
N TYR A 159 4.11 -14.86 -0.46
CA TYR A 159 3.27 -14.07 0.46
C TYR A 159 2.27 -13.15 -0.27
N LEU A 160 2.43 -12.95 -1.59
CA LEU A 160 1.58 -12.05 -2.37
C LEU A 160 0.29 -12.76 -2.78
N GLN A 161 -0.58 -13.00 -1.79
CA GLN A 161 -1.84 -13.72 -1.94
C GLN A 161 -3.03 -12.82 -1.59
N PRO A 162 -4.23 -13.11 -2.16
CA PRO A 162 -5.46 -12.47 -1.73
C PRO A 162 -5.70 -12.71 -0.23
N TYR A 163 -6.07 -11.67 0.50
CA TYR A 163 -6.43 -11.81 1.91
C TYR A 163 -7.84 -12.38 2.05
N PRO A 164 -8.12 -13.27 3.02
CA PRO A 164 -9.44 -13.91 3.14
C PRO A 164 -10.58 -12.88 3.28
N ALA A 165 -11.60 -13.01 2.43
CA ALA A 165 -12.71 -12.05 2.36
C ALA A 165 -13.50 -11.95 3.67
N GLU A 166 -13.67 -13.08 4.36
CA GLU A 166 -14.37 -13.20 5.65
C GLU A 166 -13.67 -12.48 6.80
N LEU A 167 -12.38 -12.18 6.65
CA LEU A 167 -11.62 -11.41 7.63
C LEU A 167 -11.62 -9.90 7.33
N MET A 168 -12.23 -9.49 6.22
CA MET A 168 -12.32 -8.09 5.80
C MET A 168 -13.72 -7.54 6.06
N ALA A 169 -13.78 -6.25 6.38
CA ALA A 169 -15.04 -5.53 6.49
C ALA A 169 -14.91 -4.14 5.88
N GLY A 170 -16.03 -3.62 5.39
CA GLY A 170 -16.08 -2.26 4.84
C GLY A 170 -17.44 -1.63 5.02
N GLN A 171 -17.44 -0.32 5.01
CA GLN A 171 -18.66 0.49 5.10
C GLN A 171 -18.54 1.77 4.28
N PRO A 172 -19.66 2.33 3.82
CA PRO A 172 -19.65 3.65 3.19
C PRO A 172 -19.00 4.70 4.09
N ALA A 173 -18.11 5.49 3.49
CA ALA A 173 -17.39 6.58 4.15
C ALA A 173 -17.26 7.76 3.18
N PRO A 174 -18.37 8.40 2.79
CA PRO A 174 -18.33 9.54 1.89
C PRO A 174 -17.47 10.66 2.50
N LYS A 175 -16.75 11.40 1.64
CA LYS A 175 -16.03 12.59 2.11
C LYS A 175 -17.05 13.62 2.60
N VAL A 176 -16.94 14.01 3.84
CA VAL A 176 -17.67 15.19 4.35
C VAL A 176 -17.08 16.38 3.62
N ALA A 177 -17.93 17.18 2.98
CA ALA A 177 -17.50 18.47 2.43
C ALA A 177 -16.93 19.31 3.59
N ALA A 178 -15.73 19.85 3.40
CA ALA A 178 -15.20 20.80 4.36
C ALA A 178 -16.23 21.96 4.49
N PRO A 179 -16.56 22.43 5.70
CA PRO A 179 -17.39 23.61 5.84
C PRO A 179 -16.75 24.74 5.05
N MET A 180 -17.53 25.39 4.19
CA MET A 180 -17.08 26.61 3.53
C MET A 180 -16.68 27.59 4.64
N GLN A 181 -15.40 27.95 4.68
CA GLN A 181 -14.98 29.10 5.47
C GLN A 181 -15.66 30.31 4.82
N ASN A 182 -16.75 30.75 5.43
CA ASN A 182 -17.26 32.08 5.14
C ASN A 182 -16.17 33.04 5.62
N GLU A 183 -15.44 33.62 4.68
CA GLU A 183 -14.63 34.80 4.93
C GLU A 183 -15.61 35.88 5.38
N LEU A 184 -15.62 36.12 6.67
CA LEU A 184 -16.24 37.34 7.24
C LEU A 184 -15.32 38.50 6.88
N PHE A 185 -15.78 39.32 5.92
CA PHE A 185 -15.24 40.66 5.68
C PHE A 185 -15.41 41.55 6.89
#